data_4c169e00d093678cc3994c71ce16ab45
#
_entry.id   4c169e00d093678cc3994c71ce16ab45
#
_cell.length_a   1.000
_cell.length_b   1.000
_cell.length_c   1.000
_cell.angle_alpha   90.00
_cell.angle_beta   90.00
_cell.angle_gamma   90.00
#
_symmetry.space_group_name_H-M   'P 1'
#
loop_
_entity.id
_entity.type
_entity.pdbx_description
1 polymer ?
#
loop_
_entity_poly.entity_id
_entity_poly.type
_entity_poly.pdbx_seq_one_letter_code
_entity_poly.pdbx_strand_id
1 'polypeptide(L)'
;MLTMKGENMEELTTAESMVMKTIWDHPYEMALQEIMKLTNETYGKDWKSQTVSTYIAKLVKKGFLRMNQSGRNATYEIIIPELSYQQEQSRKFVKFWNRGSVAQFLTAFYKETYQRGNRGVEKKH
;
A
#
# COMPACT_ATOMS: atom_id res chain seq x y z
N MET A 1 12.92 12.53 13.29
CA MET A 1 13.87 11.73 12.58
C MET A 1 13.19 10.94 11.50
N LEU A 2 13.38 11.39 10.28
CA LEU A 2 12.70 10.81 9.15
C LEU A 2 13.13 9.38 8.86
N THR A 3 14.44 9.13 8.98
CA THR A 3 14.97 7.78 8.77
C THR A 3 14.43 6.80 9.79
N MET A 4 14.29 7.25 11.02
CA MET A 4 13.78 6.41 12.09
C MET A 4 12.35 5.97 11.83
N LYS A 5 11.54 6.88 11.28
CA LYS A 5 10.17 6.55 10.91
C LYS A 5 10.10 5.40 9.95
N GLY A 6 10.92 5.46 8.89
CA GLY A 6 10.92 4.40 7.91
C GLY A 6 11.34 3.07 8.48
N GLU A 7 12.36 3.09 9.34
CA GLU A 7 12.88 1.86 9.93
C GLU A 7 11.90 1.18 10.87
N ASN A 8 11.01 1.97 11.49
CA ASN A 8 10.04 1.46 12.46
C ASN A 8 8.66 1.23 11.87
N MET A 9 8.53 1.43 10.56
CA MET A 9 7.25 1.31 9.89
C MET A 9 6.89 -0.16 9.73
N GLU A 10 5.70 -0.53 10.21
CA GLU A 10 5.24 -1.90 10.10
C GLU A 10 4.78 -2.21 8.69
N GLU A 11 4.94 -3.45 8.32
CA GLU A 11 4.53 -3.91 7.01
C GLU A 11 3.02 -4.20 7.00
N LEU A 12 2.37 -3.83 5.91
CA LEU A 12 0.93 -4.06 5.75
C LEU A 12 0.68 -5.43 5.14
N THR A 13 -0.38 -6.09 5.58
CA THR A 13 -0.85 -7.29 4.90
C THR A 13 -1.47 -6.90 3.57
N THR A 14 -1.73 -7.88 2.72
CA THR A 14 -2.36 -7.62 1.41
C THR A 14 -3.69 -6.90 1.58
N ALA A 15 -4.54 -7.38 2.49
CA ALA A 15 -5.84 -6.75 2.71
C ALA A 15 -5.71 -5.34 3.26
N GLU A 16 -4.80 -5.15 4.22
CA GLU A 16 -4.54 -3.82 4.77
C GLU A 16 -4.04 -2.87 3.68
N SER A 17 -3.21 -3.39 2.78
CA SER A 17 -2.68 -2.59 1.69
C SER A 17 -3.79 -2.11 0.75
N MET A 18 -4.78 -2.96 0.48
CA MET A 18 -5.91 -2.58 -0.36
C MET A 18 -6.70 -1.44 0.28
N VAL A 19 -6.98 -1.55 1.57
CA VAL A 19 -7.71 -0.52 2.30
C VAL A 19 -6.89 0.77 2.34
N MET A 20 -5.60 0.65 2.67
CA MET A 20 -4.76 1.83 2.79
C MET A 20 -4.53 2.51 1.44
N LYS A 21 -4.36 1.71 0.37
CA LYS A 21 -4.20 2.28 -0.97
C LYS A 21 -5.45 3.05 -1.39
N THR A 22 -6.62 2.54 -1.07
CA THR A 22 -7.87 3.26 -1.31
C THR A 22 -7.86 4.62 -0.63
N ILE A 23 -7.40 4.65 0.62
CA ILE A 23 -7.35 5.90 1.39
C ILE A 23 -6.31 6.84 0.80
N TRP A 24 -5.13 6.34 0.46
CA TRP A 24 -4.08 7.18 -0.14
C TRP A 24 -4.52 7.78 -1.48
N ASP A 25 -5.32 7.05 -2.24
CA ASP A 25 -5.74 7.51 -3.57
C ASP A 25 -6.83 8.58 -3.52
N HIS A 26 -7.36 8.88 -2.34
CA HIS A 26 -8.43 9.86 -2.18
C HIS A 26 -7.97 10.94 -1.20
N PRO A 27 -7.70 12.16 -1.69
CA PRO A 27 -7.05 13.21 -0.89
C PRO A 27 -7.99 13.94 0.07
N TYR A 28 -8.89 13.22 0.72
CA TYR A 28 -9.81 13.79 1.70
C TYR A 28 -10.14 12.73 2.74
N GLU A 29 -10.57 13.21 3.91
CA GLU A 29 -10.92 12.29 4.98
C GLU A 29 -12.22 11.57 4.63
N MET A 30 -12.21 10.26 4.79
CA MET A 30 -13.35 9.44 4.46
C MET A 30 -13.85 8.69 5.69
N ALA A 31 -15.17 8.43 5.70
CA ALA A 31 -15.78 7.59 6.71
C ALA A 31 -15.70 6.12 6.27
N LEU A 32 -15.97 5.23 7.22
CA LEU A 32 -15.89 3.79 7.00
C LEU A 32 -16.67 3.32 5.78
N GLN A 33 -17.92 3.78 5.63
CA GLN A 33 -18.77 3.30 4.54
C GLN A 33 -18.20 3.66 3.19
N GLU A 34 -17.62 4.84 3.09
CA GLU A 34 -17.03 5.31 1.84
C GLU A 34 -15.78 4.51 1.50
N ILE A 35 -14.94 4.27 2.50
CA ILE A 35 -13.73 3.46 2.32
C ILE A 35 -14.10 2.05 1.88
N MET A 36 -15.10 1.47 2.50
CA MET A 36 -15.58 0.13 2.17
C MET A 36 -16.06 0.07 0.72
N LYS A 37 -16.89 1.02 0.33
CA LYS A 37 -17.45 1.04 -1.02
C LYS A 37 -16.34 1.13 -2.07
N LEU A 38 -15.43 2.08 -1.89
CA LEU A 38 -14.35 2.30 -2.85
C LEU A 38 -13.39 1.13 -2.92
N THR A 39 -13.07 0.55 -1.76
CA THR A 39 -12.17 -0.60 -1.74
C THR A 39 -12.79 -1.80 -2.45
N ASN A 40 -14.06 -2.06 -2.15
CA ASN A 40 -14.76 -3.18 -2.81
C ASN A 40 -14.84 -2.97 -4.32
N GLU A 41 -15.14 -1.77 -4.76
CA GLU A 41 -15.23 -1.46 -6.18
C GLU A 41 -13.88 -1.60 -6.88
N THR A 42 -12.84 -1.09 -6.24
CA THR A 42 -11.52 -1.09 -6.86
C THR A 42 -10.92 -2.49 -6.97
N TYR A 43 -11.10 -3.30 -5.93
CA TYR A 43 -10.40 -4.59 -5.85
C TYR A 43 -11.32 -5.80 -6.02
N GLY A 44 -12.58 -5.56 -6.41
CA GLY A 44 -13.50 -6.65 -6.65
C GLY A 44 -13.82 -7.44 -5.40
N LYS A 45 -13.95 -6.77 -4.27
CA LYS A 45 -14.25 -7.42 -3.01
C LYS A 45 -15.70 -7.18 -2.61
N ASP A 46 -16.17 -8.00 -1.68
CA ASP A 46 -17.51 -7.87 -1.12
C ASP A 46 -17.40 -7.85 0.40
N TRP A 47 -16.47 -7.06 0.90
CA TRP A 47 -16.21 -6.99 2.34
C TRP A 47 -17.34 -6.23 3.03
N LYS A 48 -17.69 -6.71 4.22
CA LYS A 48 -18.68 -6.07 5.05
C LYS A 48 -18.03 -4.98 5.90
N SER A 49 -18.88 -4.11 6.45
CA SER A 49 -18.40 -3.02 7.31
C SER A 49 -17.51 -3.52 8.44
N GLN A 50 -17.90 -4.63 9.04
CA GLN A 50 -17.14 -5.20 10.16
C GLN A 50 -15.73 -5.59 9.71
N THR A 51 -15.61 -6.18 8.54
CA THR A 51 -14.31 -6.59 8.00
C THR A 51 -13.41 -5.39 7.76
N VAL A 52 -13.94 -4.37 7.08
CA VAL A 52 -13.17 -3.18 6.78
C VAL A 52 -12.82 -2.44 8.07
N SER A 53 -13.75 -2.38 9.00
CA SER A 53 -13.50 -1.77 10.31
C SER A 53 -12.32 -2.42 11.02
N THR A 54 -12.22 -3.74 10.93
CA THR A 54 -11.10 -4.48 11.54
C THR A 54 -9.77 -4.10 10.88
N TYR A 55 -9.75 -4.01 9.56
CA TYR A 55 -8.53 -3.59 8.86
C TYR A 55 -8.14 -2.16 9.21
N ILE A 56 -9.12 -1.26 9.28
CA ILE A 56 -8.85 0.13 9.63
C ILE A 56 -8.30 0.22 11.06
N ALA A 57 -8.85 -0.55 11.99
CA ALA A 57 -8.36 -0.56 13.35
C ALA A 57 -6.89 -0.98 13.40
N LYS A 58 -6.52 -1.96 12.59
CA LYS A 58 -5.12 -2.39 12.51
C LYS A 58 -4.23 -1.32 11.91
N LEU A 59 -4.74 -0.57 10.91
CA LEU A 59 -4.00 0.53 10.31
C LEU A 59 -3.77 1.66 11.32
N VAL A 60 -4.77 1.94 12.15
CA VAL A 60 -4.63 2.92 13.23
C VAL A 60 -3.57 2.43 14.23
N LYS A 61 -3.65 1.17 14.61
CA LYS A 61 -2.69 0.60 15.57
C LYS A 61 -1.27 0.63 15.02
N LYS A 62 -1.10 0.40 13.72
CA LYS A 62 0.22 0.43 13.09
C LYS A 62 0.72 1.83 12.82
N GLY A 63 -0.08 2.85 13.12
CA GLY A 63 0.34 4.24 12.98
C GLY A 63 0.15 4.85 11.61
N PHE A 64 -0.57 4.18 10.73
CA PHE A 64 -0.80 4.70 9.38
C PHE A 64 -1.93 5.71 9.34
N LEU A 65 -2.90 5.53 10.21
CA LEU A 65 -4.10 6.37 10.26
C LEU A 65 -4.34 6.88 11.67
N ARG A 66 -5.02 8.00 11.77
CA ARG A 66 -5.57 8.50 13.03
C ARG A 66 -7.07 8.66 12.84
N MET A 67 -7.84 8.15 13.80
CA MET A 67 -9.28 8.32 13.78
C MET A 67 -9.63 9.67 14.37
N ASN A 68 -10.43 10.44 13.64
CA ASN A 68 -10.97 11.71 14.10
C ASN A 68 -12.45 11.56 14.29
N GLN A 69 -12.92 11.83 15.49
CA GLN A 69 -14.34 11.70 15.84
C GLN A 69 -14.98 13.07 15.84
N SER A 70 -16.08 13.22 15.12
CA SER A 70 -16.84 14.45 15.10
C SER A 70 -18.30 14.07 15.26
N GLY A 71 -18.82 14.27 16.47
CA GLY A 71 -20.16 13.84 16.78
C GLY A 71 -20.29 12.33 16.64
N ARG A 72 -21.23 11.90 15.78
CA ARG A 72 -21.45 10.48 15.54
C ARG A 72 -20.56 9.92 14.44
N ASN A 73 -19.90 10.80 13.69
CA ASN A 73 -19.15 10.40 12.53
C ASN A 73 -17.67 10.31 12.87
N ALA A 74 -17.05 9.25 12.38
CA ALA A 74 -15.60 9.09 12.47
C ALA A 74 -15.02 9.16 11.06
N THR A 75 -13.92 9.89 10.92
CA THR A 75 -13.16 9.92 9.68
C THR A 75 -11.72 9.53 10.00
N TYR A 76 -10.95 9.27 8.96
CA TYR A 76 -9.60 8.76 9.14
C TYR A 76 -8.60 9.62 8.41
N GLU A 77 -7.59 10.03 9.15
CA GLU A 77 -6.56 10.94 8.67
C GLU A 77 -5.29 10.16 8.39
N ILE A 78 -4.65 10.44 7.26
CA ILE A 78 -3.39 9.78 6.88
C ILE A 78 -2.25 10.33 7.72
N ILE A 79 -1.55 9.45 8.43
CA ILE A 79 -0.38 9.80 9.22
C ILE A 79 0.90 9.46 8.45
N ILE A 80 0.94 8.30 7.81
CA ILE A 80 2.09 7.89 7.01
C ILE A 80 1.75 8.09 5.53
N PRO A 81 2.45 8.99 4.84
CA PRO A 81 2.19 9.20 3.40
C PRO A 81 2.56 7.97 2.59
N GLU A 82 1.87 7.81 1.46
CA GLU A 82 2.09 6.66 0.58
C GLU A 82 3.55 6.56 0.14
N LEU A 83 4.14 7.69 -0.24
CA LEU A 83 5.53 7.68 -0.71
C LEU A 83 6.49 7.17 0.36
N SER A 84 6.27 7.54 1.62
CA SER A 84 7.12 7.09 2.71
C SER A 84 7.07 5.57 2.84
N TYR A 85 5.88 5.00 2.77
CA TYR A 85 5.72 3.55 2.85
C TYR A 85 6.34 2.87 1.64
N GLN A 86 6.08 3.42 0.46
CA GLN A 86 6.62 2.86 -0.79
C GLN A 86 8.15 2.84 -0.77
N GLN A 87 8.75 3.94 -0.31
CA GLN A 87 10.21 4.01 -0.22
C GLN A 87 10.77 2.95 0.70
N GLU A 88 10.13 2.75 1.84
CA GLU A 88 10.59 1.75 2.79
C GLU A 88 10.47 0.34 2.23
N GLN A 89 9.36 0.04 1.58
CA GLN A 89 9.18 -1.27 0.96
C GLN A 89 10.18 -1.50 -0.16
N SER A 90 10.45 -0.47 -0.95
CA SER A 90 11.44 -0.55 -2.03
C SER A 90 12.84 -0.83 -1.48
N ARG A 91 13.21 -0.13 -0.40
CA ARG A 91 14.51 -0.35 0.22
C ARG A 91 14.65 -1.77 0.74
N LYS A 92 13.62 -2.28 1.39
CA LYS A 92 13.64 -3.66 1.90
C LYS A 92 13.76 -4.66 0.77
N PHE A 93 13.02 -4.42 -0.31
CA PHE A 93 13.05 -5.31 -1.47
C PHE A 93 14.46 -5.36 -2.08
N VAL A 94 15.03 -4.20 -2.33
CA VAL A 94 16.36 -4.11 -2.94
C VAL A 94 17.43 -4.68 -2.01
N LYS A 95 17.30 -4.43 -0.73
CA LYS A 95 18.24 -4.96 0.24
C LYS A 95 18.23 -6.49 0.26
N PHE A 96 17.05 -7.07 0.24
CA PHE A 96 16.90 -8.52 0.31
C PHE A 96 17.34 -9.19 -1.00
N TRP A 97 16.80 -8.72 -2.12
CA TRP A 97 16.99 -9.40 -3.40
C TRP A 97 18.25 -8.99 -4.13
N ASN A 98 18.72 -7.76 -3.91
CA ASN A 98 19.80 -7.17 -4.69
C ASN A 98 20.98 -6.71 -3.84
N ARG A 99 21.03 -7.17 -2.59
CA ARG A 99 22.11 -6.84 -1.66
C ARG A 99 22.29 -5.33 -1.50
N GLY A 100 21.19 -4.59 -1.59
CA GLY A 100 21.20 -3.14 -1.45
C GLY A 100 21.60 -2.38 -2.69
N SER A 101 21.82 -3.06 -3.82
CA SER A 101 22.28 -2.41 -5.04
C SER A 101 21.09 -2.02 -5.93
N VAL A 102 20.82 -0.73 -6.04
CA VAL A 102 19.80 -0.23 -6.94
C VAL A 102 20.14 -0.57 -8.39
N ALA A 103 21.42 -0.52 -8.75
CA ALA A 103 21.86 -0.86 -10.09
C ALA A 103 21.50 -2.29 -10.45
N GLN A 104 21.71 -3.23 -9.51
CA GLN A 104 21.34 -4.62 -9.75
C GLN A 104 19.81 -4.77 -9.89
N PHE A 105 19.08 -4.07 -9.06
CA PHE A 105 17.62 -4.10 -9.12
C PHE A 105 17.13 -3.63 -10.49
N LEU A 106 17.63 -2.50 -10.97
CA LEU A 106 17.22 -1.96 -12.24
C LEU A 106 17.60 -2.88 -13.39
N THR A 107 18.79 -3.45 -13.35
CA THR A 107 19.24 -4.39 -14.38
C THR A 107 18.30 -5.60 -14.43
N ALA A 108 17.99 -6.18 -13.29
CA ALA A 108 17.10 -7.34 -13.25
C ALA A 108 15.71 -6.99 -13.74
N PHE A 109 15.20 -5.83 -13.37
CA PHE A 109 13.88 -5.37 -13.77
C PHE A 109 13.78 -5.22 -15.28
N TYR A 110 14.70 -4.49 -15.86
CA TYR A 110 14.66 -4.24 -17.30
C TYR A 110 14.95 -5.47 -18.13
N LYS A 111 15.88 -6.29 -17.68
CA LYS A 111 16.23 -7.50 -18.42
C LYS A 111 15.05 -8.46 -18.46
N GLU A 112 14.36 -8.63 -17.33
CA GLU A 112 13.19 -9.51 -17.26
C GLU A 112 12.08 -8.99 -18.15
N THR A 113 11.79 -7.70 -18.08
CA THR A 113 10.76 -7.08 -18.91
C THR A 113 11.07 -7.24 -20.39
N TYR A 114 12.33 -7.03 -20.76
CA TYR A 114 12.76 -7.16 -22.15
C TYR A 114 12.61 -8.60 -22.65
N GLN A 115 13.04 -9.57 -21.84
CA GLN A 115 12.95 -10.98 -22.22
C GLN A 115 11.50 -11.44 -22.38
N ARG A 116 10.61 -10.97 -21.51
CA ARG A 116 9.19 -11.29 -21.64
C ARG A 116 8.61 -10.74 -22.91
N GLY A 117 8.96 -9.52 -23.26
CA GLY A 117 8.53 -8.91 -24.51
C GLY A 117 9.00 -9.71 -25.70
N ASN A 118 10.26 -10.12 -25.72
CA ASN A 118 10.82 -10.89 -26.79
C ASN A 118 10.13 -12.25 -26.94
N ARG A 119 9.92 -12.93 -25.82
CA ARG A 119 9.25 -14.23 -25.87
C ARG A 119 7.83 -14.12 -26.37
N GLY A 120 7.15 -13.03 -25.98
CA GLY A 120 5.80 -12.79 -26.47
C GLY A 120 5.79 -12.61 -27.98
N VAL A 121 6.73 -11.88 -28.50
CA VAL A 121 6.85 -11.69 -29.96
C VAL A 121 7.16 -13.01 -30.64
N GLU A 122 8.10 -13.77 -30.11
CA GLU A 122 8.48 -15.05 -30.69
C GLU A 122 7.32 -16.04 -30.75
N LYS A 123 6.49 -16.07 -29.71
CA LYS A 123 5.36 -16.99 -29.67
C LYS A 123 4.32 -16.70 -30.74
N LYS A 124 4.29 -15.48 -31.20
CA LYS A 124 3.33 -15.08 -32.24
C LYS A 124 3.74 -15.52 -33.64
N HIS A 125 4.97 -15.91 -33.78
CA HIS A 125 5.48 -16.40 -35.04
C HIS A 125 5.35 -17.89 -35.12
#